data_3dee446262deab1d8c02326359136106
#
_entry.id   3dee446262deab1d8c02326359136106
#
_cell.length_a   1.000
_cell.length_b   1.000
_cell.length_c   1.000
_cell.angle_alpha   90.00
_cell.angle_beta   90.00
_cell.angle_gamma   90.00
#
_symmetry.space_group_name_H-M   'P 1'
#
loop_
_entity.id
_entity.type
_entity.pdbx_description
1 polymer ?
#
loop_
_entity_poly.entity_id
_entity_poly.type
_entity_poly.pdbx_seq_one_letter_code
_entity_poly.pdbx_strand_id
1 'polypeptide(L)'
;MSTRSSKATKAATKATTAPRGRYDELKDILEGRRRELLAEVRSKMRDVRAENSDEAQGVLDAAETSEADIQDDIEFALIQMKTETLKKIEDALKRLEEGTYGNCFECGDEIAPPRLRALPFAVRCKDCEEARENAEQRERMMAQKSRSSALFFDMSN
;
A
#
# COMPACT_ATOMS: atom_id res chain seq x y z
N MET A 1 -6.37 -49.11 29.90
CA MET A 1 -5.46 -47.92 30.05
C MET A 1 -5.05 -47.51 28.67
N SER A 2 -5.69 -46.46 28.17
CA SER A 2 -5.51 -45.95 26.80
C SER A 2 -4.49 -44.84 26.80
N THR A 3 -3.39 -45.02 26.07
CA THR A 3 -2.39 -43.95 25.82
C THR A 3 -2.67 -43.34 24.45
N ARG A 4 -3.18 -42.11 24.47
CA ARG A 4 -3.33 -41.30 23.25
C ARG A 4 -1.98 -40.71 22.83
N SER A 5 -1.45 -41.22 21.72
CA SER A 5 -0.31 -40.64 21.04
C SER A 5 -0.75 -39.43 20.21
N SER A 6 -0.35 -38.25 20.62
CA SER A 6 -0.54 -36.99 19.86
C SER A 6 0.51 -36.91 18.77
N LYS A 7 0.06 -37.09 17.53
CA LYS A 7 0.87 -36.93 16.31
C LYS A 7 0.95 -35.46 15.94
N ALA A 8 2.07 -34.83 16.29
CA ALA A 8 2.42 -33.48 15.82
C ALA A 8 2.72 -33.53 14.32
N THR A 9 1.85 -32.99 13.51
CA THR A 9 2.07 -32.77 12.08
C THR A 9 2.99 -31.57 11.89
N LYS A 10 4.25 -31.86 11.64
CA LYS A 10 5.27 -30.91 11.24
C LYS A 10 4.96 -30.46 9.80
N ALA A 11 4.40 -29.26 9.63
CA ALA A 11 4.22 -28.65 8.33
C ALA A 11 5.61 -28.38 7.74
N ALA A 12 6.00 -29.18 6.77
CA ALA A 12 7.19 -28.97 5.98
C ALA A 12 6.94 -27.79 5.03
N THR A 13 7.53 -26.67 5.31
CA THR A 13 7.64 -25.53 4.39
C THR A 13 8.39 -25.98 3.15
N LYS A 14 7.66 -26.28 2.09
CA LYS A 14 8.21 -26.57 0.78
C LYS A 14 8.71 -25.25 0.20
N ALA A 15 10.01 -24.98 0.34
CA ALA A 15 10.69 -23.92 -0.40
C ALA A 15 10.63 -24.29 -1.89
N THR A 16 9.63 -23.77 -2.59
CA THR A 16 9.50 -23.91 -4.03
C THR A 16 10.50 -22.94 -4.67
N THR A 17 11.65 -23.46 -5.06
CA THR A 17 12.62 -22.73 -5.88
C THR A 17 11.97 -22.47 -7.24
N ALA A 18 11.39 -21.30 -7.41
CA ALA A 18 10.84 -20.87 -8.69
C ALA A 18 11.96 -20.65 -9.71
N PRO A 19 11.68 -20.86 -11.02
CA PRO A 19 12.69 -20.70 -12.07
C PRO A 19 13.22 -19.25 -12.07
N ARG A 20 14.54 -19.10 -12.01
CA ARG A 20 15.27 -17.82 -11.89
C ARG A 20 14.79 -16.73 -12.86
N GLY A 21 14.47 -17.08 -14.13
CA GLY A 21 14.03 -16.11 -15.14
C GLY A 21 12.69 -15.42 -14.87
N ARG A 22 11.80 -16.00 -14.06
CA ARG A 22 10.51 -15.38 -13.72
C ARG A 22 10.65 -14.28 -12.68
N TYR A 23 11.55 -14.44 -11.74
CA TYR A 23 11.81 -13.43 -10.71
C TYR A 23 12.72 -12.32 -11.20
N ASP A 24 13.62 -12.60 -12.13
CA ASP A 24 14.48 -11.58 -12.74
C ASP A 24 13.64 -10.56 -13.50
N GLU A 25 12.66 -11.00 -14.31
CA GLU A 25 11.72 -10.10 -15.00
C GLU A 25 10.92 -9.22 -14.03
N LEU A 26 10.40 -9.81 -12.94
CA LEU A 26 9.64 -9.07 -11.94
C LEU A 26 10.52 -8.10 -11.15
N LYS A 27 11.76 -8.44 -10.90
CA LYS A 27 12.75 -7.56 -10.29
C LYS A 27 13.02 -6.33 -11.17
N ASP A 28 13.25 -6.55 -12.46
CA ASP A 28 13.47 -5.46 -13.42
C ASP A 28 12.26 -4.51 -13.50
N ILE A 29 11.04 -5.05 -13.47
CA ILE A 29 9.80 -4.26 -13.43
C ILE A 29 9.73 -3.42 -12.13
N LEU A 30 10.02 -4.02 -10.97
CA LEU A 30 10.01 -3.32 -9.69
C LEU A 30 11.08 -2.22 -9.63
N GLU A 31 12.29 -2.50 -10.07
CA GLU A 31 13.38 -1.52 -10.11
C GLU A 31 13.10 -0.39 -11.12
N GLY A 32 12.52 -0.71 -12.26
CA GLY A 32 12.07 0.26 -13.24
C GLY A 32 11.02 1.20 -12.63
N ARG A 33 9.98 0.64 -12.05
CA ARG A 33 8.90 1.41 -11.41
C ARG A 33 9.39 2.27 -10.24
N ARG A 34 10.32 1.73 -9.44
CA ARG A 34 10.96 2.49 -8.36
C ARG A 34 11.68 3.74 -8.90
N ARG A 35 12.46 3.58 -9.98
CA ARG A 35 13.20 4.72 -10.59
C ARG A 35 12.25 5.79 -11.13
N GLU A 36 11.17 5.39 -11.81
CA GLU A 36 10.14 6.29 -12.32
C GLU A 36 9.49 7.08 -11.18
N LEU A 37 8.98 6.41 -10.16
CA LEU A 37 8.33 7.05 -9.01
C LEU A 37 9.26 7.96 -8.24
N LEU A 38 10.54 7.59 -8.06
CA LEU A 38 11.53 8.46 -7.43
C LEU A 38 11.78 9.73 -8.24
N ALA A 39 11.82 9.63 -9.57
CA ALA A 39 11.98 10.80 -10.44
C ALA A 39 10.75 11.72 -10.36
N GLU A 40 9.54 11.14 -10.37
CA GLU A 40 8.29 11.89 -10.25
C GLU A 40 8.17 12.60 -8.89
N VAL A 41 8.46 11.93 -7.79
CA VAL A 41 8.43 12.53 -6.44
C VAL A 41 9.44 13.67 -6.35
N ARG A 42 10.68 13.48 -6.85
CA ARG A 42 11.70 14.52 -6.85
C ARG A 42 11.33 15.73 -7.72
N SER A 43 10.65 15.50 -8.84
CA SER A 43 10.14 16.58 -9.70
C SER A 43 9.10 17.39 -8.95
N LYS A 44 8.07 16.73 -8.44
CA LYS A 44 6.99 17.37 -7.68
C LYS A 44 7.49 18.14 -6.46
N MET A 45 8.44 17.59 -5.70
CA MET A 45 9.03 18.30 -4.57
C MET A 45 9.83 19.55 -4.99
N ARG A 46 10.37 19.58 -6.20
CA ARG A 46 11.04 20.78 -6.73
C ARG A 46 10.03 21.83 -7.17
N ASP A 47 8.94 21.38 -7.80
CA ASP A 47 7.88 22.26 -8.28
C ASP A 47 7.22 22.99 -7.08
N VAL A 48 6.79 22.26 -6.06
CA VAL A 48 6.25 22.83 -4.81
C VAL A 48 7.24 23.79 -4.13
N ARG A 49 8.54 23.49 -4.16
CA ARG A 49 9.54 24.38 -3.56
C ARG A 49 9.74 25.65 -4.39
N ALA A 50 9.62 25.58 -5.71
CA ALA A 50 9.74 26.75 -6.59
C ALA A 50 8.53 27.67 -6.42
N GLU A 51 7.33 27.13 -6.37
CA GLU A 51 6.09 27.89 -6.15
C GLU A 51 6.11 28.63 -4.81
N ASN A 52 6.46 27.96 -3.72
CA ASN A 52 6.60 28.60 -2.40
C ASN A 52 7.68 29.69 -2.34
N SER A 53 8.64 29.72 -3.28
CA SER A 53 9.65 30.78 -3.34
C SER A 53 9.17 32.02 -4.09
N ASP A 54 8.27 31.86 -5.05
CA ASP A 54 7.71 32.95 -5.85
C ASP A 54 6.51 33.64 -5.16
N GLU A 55 5.73 32.92 -4.36
CA GLU A 55 4.62 33.47 -3.56
C GLU A 55 5.06 34.49 -2.49
N ALA A 56 6.31 34.46 -2.08
CA ALA A 56 6.86 35.45 -1.12
C ALA A 56 6.89 36.88 -1.64
N GLN A 57 6.54 37.16 -2.91
CA GLN A 57 6.61 38.47 -3.54
C GLN A 57 5.27 39.02 -4.05
N GLY A 58 4.15 38.28 -3.97
CA GLY A 58 2.83 38.69 -4.46
C GLY A 58 1.81 38.89 -3.35
N VAL A 59 1.05 39.98 -3.37
CA VAL A 59 -0.17 40.14 -2.57
C VAL A 59 -1.28 39.43 -3.30
N LEU A 60 -1.56 38.17 -2.93
CA LEU A 60 -2.66 37.38 -3.48
C LEU A 60 -4.00 37.80 -2.86
N ASP A 61 -5.05 37.80 -3.66
CA ASP A 61 -6.43 37.98 -3.19
C ASP A 61 -6.89 36.73 -2.39
N ALA A 62 -7.81 36.90 -1.44
CA ALA A 62 -8.24 35.83 -0.55
C ALA A 62 -8.88 34.62 -1.30
N ALA A 63 -9.42 34.84 -2.49
CA ALA A 63 -9.94 33.77 -3.34
C ALA A 63 -8.83 32.97 -4.02
N GLU A 64 -7.79 33.62 -4.52
CA GLU A 64 -6.62 32.99 -5.13
C GLU A 64 -5.82 32.18 -4.11
N THR A 65 -5.70 32.68 -2.88
CA THR A 65 -5.06 31.95 -1.78
C THR A 65 -5.79 30.64 -1.44
N SER A 66 -7.14 30.65 -1.46
CA SER A 66 -7.95 29.46 -1.16
C SER A 66 -7.84 28.36 -2.23
N GLU A 67 -7.69 28.74 -3.51
CA GLU A 67 -7.48 27.77 -4.60
C GLU A 67 -6.06 27.20 -4.56
N ALA A 68 -5.06 28.00 -4.24
CA ALA A 68 -3.67 27.58 -4.06
C ALA A 68 -3.55 26.57 -2.90
N ASP A 69 -4.14 26.85 -1.74
CA ASP A 69 -4.15 25.95 -0.58
C ASP A 69 -4.74 24.57 -0.92
N ILE A 70 -5.84 24.53 -1.69
CA ILE A 70 -6.46 23.27 -2.12
C ILE A 70 -5.55 22.51 -3.09
N GLN A 71 -4.88 23.21 -3.99
CA GLN A 71 -3.96 22.60 -4.94
C GLN A 71 -2.75 21.99 -4.23
N ASP A 72 -2.18 22.69 -3.26
CA ASP A 72 -1.09 22.22 -2.43
C ASP A 72 -1.45 20.97 -1.64
N ASP A 73 -2.64 20.92 -1.05
CA ASP A 73 -3.16 19.75 -0.34
C ASP A 73 -3.27 18.54 -1.27
N ILE A 74 -3.75 18.72 -2.50
CA ILE A 74 -3.84 17.67 -3.51
C ILE A 74 -2.45 17.17 -3.90
N GLU A 75 -1.50 18.07 -4.15
CA GLU A 75 -0.13 17.70 -4.51
C GLU A 75 0.58 16.97 -3.38
N PHE A 76 0.41 17.42 -2.16
CA PHE A 76 0.93 16.74 -0.99
C PHE A 76 0.36 15.33 -0.83
N ALA A 77 -0.95 15.15 -1.02
CA ALA A 77 -1.61 13.86 -0.99
C ALA A 77 -1.06 12.91 -2.09
N LEU A 78 -0.83 13.43 -3.30
CA LEU A 78 -0.22 12.68 -4.40
C LEU A 78 1.22 12.23 -4.08
N ILE A 79 2.03 13.11 -3.48
CA ILE A 79 3.38 12.78 -3.03
C ILE A 79 3.35 11.68 -1.97
N GLN A 80 2.43 11.75 -1.01
CA GLN A 80 2.24 10.71 0.00
C GLN A 80 1.89 9.36 -0.64
N MET A 81 0.92 9.31 -1.54
CA MET A 81 0.53 8.07 -2.23
C MET A 81 1.69 7.45 -3.02
N LYS A 82 2.48 8.27 -3.69
CA LYS A 82 3.68 7.81 -4.42
C LYS A 82 4.74 7.27 -3.47
N THR A 83 4.96 7.94 -2.34
CA THR A 83 5.90 7.51 -1.30
C THR A 83 5.49 6.18 -0.66
N GLU A 84 4.20 5.98 -0.40
CA GLU A 84 3.68 4.70 0.08
C GLU A 84 3.87 3.59 -0.96
N THR A 85 3.68 3.90 -2.23
CA THR A 85 3.92 2.94 -3.32
C THR A 85 5.40 2.58 -3.43
N LEU A 86 6.30 3.55 -3.29
CA LEU A 86 7.75 3.32 -3.22
C LEU A 86 8.11 2.36 -2.09
N LYS A 87 7.57 2.57 -0.91
CA LYS A 87 7.78 1.68 0.24
C LYS A 87 7.31 0.26 -0.05
N LYS A 88 6.13 0.09 -0.67
CA LYS A 88 5.63 -1.24 -1.08
C LYS A 88 6.57 -1.92 -2.08
N ILE A 89 7.16 -1.17 -3.01
CA ILE A 89 8.14 -1.70 -3.97
C ILE A 89 9.44 -2.10 -3.27
N GLU A 90 9.94 -1.31 -2.34
CA GLU A 90 11.13 -1.63 -1.54
C GLU A 90 10.93 -2.89 -0.69
N ASP A 91 9.78 -3.03 -0.05
CA ASP A 91 9.40 -4.22 0.69
C ASP A 91 9.32 -5.46 -0.24
N ALA A 92 8.82 -5.30 -1.47
CA ALA A 92 8.77 -6.38 -2.45
C ALA A 92 10.17 -6.80 -2.92
N LEU A 93 11.08 -5.85 -3.17
CA LEU A 93 12.47 -6.12 -3.52
C LEU A 93 13.20 -6.84 -2.38
N LYS A 94 12.98 -6.42 -1.14
CA LYS A 94 13.53 -7.10 0.04
C LYS A 94 13.03 -8.54 0.14
N ARG A 95 11.73 -8.79 -0.09
CA ARG A 95 11.16 -10.14 -0.11
C ARG A 95 11.74 -11.00 -1.23
N LEU A 96 12.10 -10.42 -2.37
CA LEU A 96 12.81 -11.11 -3.44
C LEU A 96 14.18 -11.59 -2.98
N GLU A 97 14.93 -10.75 -2.27
CA GLU A 97 16.24 -11.10 -1.69
C GLU A 97 16.14 -12.20 -0.62
N GLU A 98 15.08 -12.15 0.20
CA GLU A 98 14.77 -13.13 1.24
C GLU A 98 14.18 -14.44 0.69
N GLY A 99 13.81 -14.50 -0.60
CA GLY A 99 13.19 -15.68 -1.23
C GLY A 99 11.75 -15.92 -0.83
N THR A 100 11.08 -14.95 -0.22
CA THR A 100 9.67 -15.02 0.23
C THR A 100 8.70 -14.35 -0.73
N TYR A 101 9.22 -13.73 -1.79
CA TYR A 101 8.41 -13.08 -2.82
C TYR A 101 7.53 -14.07 -3.57
N GLY A 102 6.31 -13.65 -3.89
CA GLY A 102 5.34 -14.47 -4.61
C GLY A 102 4.45 -15.33 -3.72
N ASN A 103 4.71 -15.39 -2.41
CA ASN A 103 3.86 -16.08 -1.45
C ASN A 103 2.99 -15.08 -0.68
N CYS A 104 1.74 -15.43 -0.46
CA CYS A 104 0.81 -14.64 0.33
C CYS A 104 1.27 -14.58 1.79
N PHE A 105 1.26 -13.38 2.36
CA PHE A 105 1.67 -13.18 3.76
C PHE A 105 0.71 -13.85 4.76
N GLU A 106 -0.57 -13.99 4.42
CA GLU A 106 -1.59 -14.51 5.36
C GLU A 106 -1.79 -16.02 5.25
N CYS A 107 -2.02 -16.55 4.03
CA CYS A 107 -2.26 -17.98 3.84
C CYS A 107 -1.01 -18.78 3.47
N GLY A 108 0.08 -18.12 3.07
CA GLY A 108 1.32 -18.77 2.62
C GLY A 108 1.25 -19.34 1.19
N ASP A 109 0.09 -19.31 0.55
CA ASP A 109 -0.09 -19.83 -0.80
C ASP A 109 0.59 -18.93 -1.86
N GLU A 110 0.90 -19.50 -3.01
CA GLU A 110 1.49 -18.76 -4.11
C GLU A 110 0.48 -17.73 -4.70
N ILE A 111 0.92 -16.50 -4.84
CA ILE A 111 0.15 -15.44 -5.49
C ILE A 111 0.13 -15.70 -7.00
N ALA A 112 -1.06 -15.67 -7.60
CA ALA A 112 -1.24 -15.94 -9.02
C ALA A 112 -0.33 -15.05 -9.90
N PRO A 113 0.40 -15.62 -10.87
CA PRO A 113 1.30 -14.88 -11.77
C PRO A 113 0.68 -13.67 -12.48
N PRO A 114 -0.57 -13.74 -12.97
CA PRO A 114 -1.21 -12.58 -13.58
C PRO A 114 -1.37 -11.40 -12.61
N ARG A 115 -1.61 -11.71 -11.31
CA ARG A 115 -1.70 -10.69 -10.27
C ARG A 115 -0.36 -10.02 -10.00
N LEU A 116 0.73 -10.78 -9.95
CA LEU A 116 2.08 -10.23 -9.75
C LEU A 116 2.56 -9.42 -10.95
N ARG A 117 2.11 -9.73 -12.16
CA ARG A 117 2.38 -8.89 -13.34
C ARG A 117 1.63 -7.56 -13.30
N ALA A 118 0.38 -7.58 -12.83
CA ALA A 118 -0.43 -6.36 -12.70
C ALA A 118 -0.02 -5.52 -11.48
N LEU A 119 0.28 -6.20 -10.36
CA LEU A 119 0.66 -5.60 -9.07
C LEU A 119 1.93 -6.29 -8.55
N PRO A 120 3.11 -5.90 -9.04
CA PRO A 120 4.36 -6.59 -8.72
C PRO A 120 4.77 -6.47 -7.24
N PHE A 121 4.18 -5.55 -6.50
CA PHE A 121 4.37 -5.40 -5.06
C PHE A 121 3.23 -6.02 -4.22
N ALA A 122 2.38 -6.87 -4.81
CA ALA A 122 1.32 -7.54 -4.06
C ALA A 122 1.89 -8.46 -2.96
N VAL A 123 1.37 -8.31 -1.76
CA VAL A 123 1.77 -9.07 -0.56
C VAL A 123 0.79 -10.19 -0.25
N ARG A 124 -0.45 -10.08 -0.76
CA ARG A 124 -1.55 -11.01 -0.52
C ARG A 124 -2.12 -11.57 -1.81
N CYS A 125 -2.65 -12.78 -1.74
CA CYS A 125 -3.47 -13.35 -2.81
C CYS A 125 -4.79 -12.58 -2.91
N LYS A 126 -5.56 -12.84 -3.96
CA LYS A 126 -6.84 -12.17 -4.20
C LYS A 126 -7.81 -12.37 -3.03
N ASP A 127 -7.96 -13.60 -2.59
CA ASP A 127 -8.95 -13.97 -1.57
C ASP A 127 -8.64 -13.34 -0.20
N CYS A 128 -7.35 -13.33 0.20
CA CYS A 128 -6.93 -12.69 1.45
C CYS A 128 -7.07 -11.16 1.38
N GLU A 129 -6.82 -10.53 0.24
CA GLU A 129 -7.00 -9.08 0.08
C GLU A 129 -8.50 -8.71 0.11
N GLU A 130 -9.36 -9.45 -0.58
CA GLU A 130 -10.81 -9.26 -0.53
C GLU A 130 -11.37 -9.46 0.89
N ALA A 131 -10.89 -10.47 1.61
CA ALA A 131 -11.29 -10.70 3.00
C ALA A 131 -10.90 -9.52 3.90
N ARG A 132 -9.69 -8.98 3.72
CA ARG A 132 -9.21 -7.80 4.46
C ARG A 132 -10.02 -6.54 4.13
N GLU A 133 -10.25 -6.26 2.86
CA GLU A 133 -11.04 -5.12 2.42
C GLU A 133 -12.47 -5.17 2.97
N ASN A 134 -13.09 -6.35 2.93
CA ASN A 134 -14.42 -6.57 3.50
C ASN A 134 -14.45 -6.37 5.03
N ALA A 135 -13.41 -6.78 5.74
CA ALA A 135 -13.29 -6.56 7.18
C ALA A 135 -13.16 -5.06 7.50
N GLU A 136 -12.26 -4.36 6.83
CA GLU A 136 -12.08 -2.90 6.98
C GLU A 136 -13.37 -2.12 6.66
N GLN A 137 -14.09 -2.55 5.63
CA GLN A 137 -15.35 -1.92 5.25
C GLN A 137 -16.44 -2.08 6.33
N ARG A 138 -16.53 -3.28 6.93
CA ARG A 138 -17.43 -3.54 8.06
C ARG A 138 -17.07 -2.70 9.28
N GLU A 139 -15.80 -2.59 9.62
CA GLU A 139 -15.33 -1.76 10.73
C GLU A 139 -15.66 -0.27 10.51
N ARG A 140 -15.43 0.24 9.31
CA ARG A 140 -15.80 1.63 8.95
C ARG A 140 -17.29 1.87 9.09
N MET A 141 -18.12 0.94 8.61
CA MET A 141 -19.58 1.06 8.72
C MET A 141 -20.04 1.01 10.18
N MET A 142 -19.44 0.16 11.02
CA MET A 142 -19.76 0.09 12.46
C MET A 142 -19.33 1.38 13.19
N ALA A 143 -18.13 1.88 12.88
CA ALA A 143 -17.65 3.14 13.45
C ALA A 143 -18.51 4.34 13.06
N GLN A 144 -18.99 4.39 11.82
CA GLN A 144 -19.90 5.44 11.36
C GLN A 144 -21.27 5.35 12.07
N LYS A 145 -21.80 4.14 12.22
CA LYS A 145 -23.05 3.90 12.93
C LYS A 145 -22.99 4.29 14.40
N SER A 146 -21.89 3.98 15.07
CA SER A 146 -21.68 4.38 16.47
C SER A 146 -21.57 5.89 16.64
N ARG A 147 -20.90 6.60 15.71
CA ARG A 147 -20.84 8.07 15.71
C ARG A 147 -22.20 8.71 15.51
N SER A 148 -23.00 8.23 14.57
CA SER A 148 -24.36 8.76 14.31
C SER A 148 -25.28 8.53 15.51
N SER A 149 -25.18 7.38 16.17
CA SER A 149 -25.93 7.07 17.39
C SER A 149 -25.55 7.99 18.56
N ALA A 150 -24.27 8.29 18.73
CA ALA A 150 -23.81 9.21 19.78
C ALA A 150 -24.31 10.63 19.59
N LEU A 151 -24.32 11.12 18.34
CA LEU A 151 -24.86 12.45 18.00
C LEU A 151 -26.36 12.55 18.25
N PHE A 152 -27.13 11.49 18.05
CA PHE A 152 -28.57 11.47 18.35
C PHE A 152 -28.85 11.55 19.85
N PHE A 153 -28.01 10.92 20.68
CA PHE A 153 -28.16 11.00 22.15
C PHE A 153 -27.84 12.38 22.70
N ASP A 154 -26.84 13.07 22.14
CA ASP A 154 -26.45 14.41 22.57
C ASP A 154 -27.48 15.49 22.20
N MET A 155 -28.22 15.31 21.10
CA MET A 155 -29.29 16.22 20.70
C MET A 155 -30.61 16.01 21.44
N SER A 156 -30.76 14.97 22.26
CA SER A 156 -31.96 14.60 22.99
C SER A 156 -31.97 15.03 24.46
N ASN A 157 -30.87 15.66 24.93
CA ASN A 157 -30.72 16.12 26.32
C ASN A 157 -30.53 17.63 26.39
#